data_eb331f4fbcba255ed51644b0bc73e801
#
_entry.id   eb331f4fbcba255ed51644b0bc73e801
#
_cell.length_a   1.000
_cell.length_b   1.000
_cell.length_c   1.000
_cell.angle_alpha   90.00
_cell.angle_beta   90.00
_cell.angle_gamma   90.00
#
_symmetry.space_group_name_H-M   'P 1'
#
loop_
_entity.id
_entity.type
_entity.pdbx_description
1 polymer ?
#
loop_
_entity_poly.entity_id
_entity_poly.type
_entity_poly.pdbx_seq_one_letter_code
_entity_poly.pdbx_strand_id
1 'polypeptide(L)'
;GENAAIIATGIQAKVFIVDKSSKRLNELKTKFGDQIIPLNSDEINLSDYISECDLLIGGVLVPGANAPKLISKEMITSMKRGSVIVDVAIDQGGCVATSKPTTHANPTYVVDDVVHYCVANMPGSVPMTSTLALNAVTLPFTLKLAQEGYQNALSSDANFLAGLNVCQGNVT
;
A
#
# COMPACT_ATOMS: atom_id res chain seq x y z
N GLY A 1 2.75 -1.36 4.19
CA GLY A 1 3.08 -0.64 5.43
C GLY A 1 4.00 -1.43 6.36
N GLU A 2 3.60 -2.63 6.80
CA GLU A 2 4.37 -3.38 7.81
C GLU A 2 5.82 -3.68 7.39
N ASN A 3 6.07 -4.13 6.16
CA ASN A 3 7.42 -4.39 5.68
C ASN A 3 8.28 -3.12 5.62
N ALA A 4 7.68 -1.98 5.30
CA ALA A 4 8.37 -0.69 5.38
C ALA A 4 8.77 -0.34 6.81
N ALA A 5 7.89 -0.62 7.78
CA ALA A 5 8.19 -0.42 9.20
C ALA A 5 9.33 -1.32 9.68
N ILE A 6 9.40 -2.59 9.24
CA ILE A 6 10.51 -3.50 9.56
C ILE A 6 11.86 -2.91 9.12
N ILE A 7 11.93 -2.40 7.89
CA ILE A 7 13.16 -1.81 7.37
C ILE A 7 13.49 -0.50 8.11
N ALA A 8 12.50 0.38 8.29
CA ALA A 8 12.71 1.67 8.95
C ALA A 8 13.18 1.52 10.41
N THR A 9 12.57 0.61 11.17
CA THR A 9 13.03 0.31 12.55
C THR A 9 14.41 -0.33 12.56
N GLY A 10 14.70 -1.20 11.57
CA GLY A 10 16.02 -1.83 11.45
C GLY A 10 17.17 -0.85 11.20
N ILE A 11 16.92 0.27 10.54
CA ILE A 11 17.89 1.37 10.39
C ILE A 11 17.77 2.43 11.50
N GLN A 12 17.02 2.16 12.55
CA GLN A 12 16.84 3.02 13.73
C GLN A 12 16.18 4.37 13.43
N ALA A 13 15.30 4.42 12.40
CA ALA A 13 14.49 5.59 12.15
C ALA A 13 13.41 5.76 13.25
N LYS A 14 12.99 6.99 13.51
CA LYS A 14 11.80 7.27 14.33
C LYS A 14 10.57 6.98 13.47
N VAL A 15 9.82 5.94 13.81
CA VAL A 15 8.73 5.43 12.98
C VAL A 15 7.37 5.71 13.62
N PHE A 16 6.55 6.45 12.91
CA PHE A 16 5.12 6.61 13.19
C PHE A 16 4.33 5.69 12.28
N ILE A 17 3.37 4.94 12.84
CA ILE A 17 2.44 4.12 12.05
C ILE A 17 1.04 4.63 12.29
N VAL A 18 0.41 5.07 11.21
CA VAL A 18 -0.96 5.59 11.24
C VAL A 18 -1.90 4.57 10.63
N ASP A 19 -2.95 4.21 11.35
CA ASP A 19 -4.03 3.33 10.90
C ASP A 19 -5.33 3.72 11.61
N LYS A 20 -6.47 3.49 10.98
CA LYS A 20 -7.79 3.67 11.62
C LYS A 20 -8.17 2.50 12.53
N SER A 21 -7.54 1.34 12.38
CA SER A 21 -7.83 0.14 13.15
C SER A 21 -6.97 0.08 14.41
N SER A 22 -7.55 0.38 15.57
CA SER A 22 -6.90 0.24 16.87
C SER A 22 -6.43 -1.21 17.11
N LYS A 23 -7.18 -2.20 16.61
CA LYS A 23 -6.75 -3.61 16.66
C LYS A 23 -5.42 -3.80 15.93
N ARG A 24 -5.32 -3.27 14.70
CA ARG A 24 -4.09 -3.37 13.90
C ARG A 24 -2.92 -2.64 14.55
N LEU A 25 -3.14 -1.47 15.09
CA LEU A 25 -2.13 -0.71 15.83
C LEU A 25 -1.60 -1.47 17.04
N ASN A 26 -2.47 -2.15 17.80
CA ASN A 26 -2.07 -2.99 18.94
C ASN A 26 -1.24 -4.21 18.50
N GLU A 27 -1.60 -4.87 17.40
CA GLU A 27 -0.81 -5.98 16.83
C GLU A 27 0.60 -5.50 16.46
N LEU A 28 0.70 -4.34 15.80
CA LEU A 28 1.99 -3.76 15.42
C LEU A 28 2.80 -3.32 16.64
N LYS A 29 2.16 -2.72 17.65
CA LYS A 29 2.82 -2.37 18.91
C LYS A 29 3.35 -3.60 19.64
N THR A 30 2.60 -4.70 19.63
CA THR A 30 3.07 -5.99 20.19
C THR A 30 4.30 -6.52 19.44
N LYS A 31 4.32 -6.39 18.11
CA LYS A 31 5.41 -6.87 17.26
C LYS A 31 6.69 -6.02 17.38
N PHE A 32 6.55 -4.70 17.38
CA PHE A 32 7.69 -3.76 17.31
C PHE A 32 8.08 -3.15 18.67
N GLY A 33 7.25 -3.30 19.68
CA GLY A 33 7.51 -2.69 20.99
C GLY A 33 7.63 -1.18 20.91
N ASP A 34 8.65 -0.61 21.53
CA ASP A 34 8.89 0.83 21.57
C ASP A 34 9.62 1.40 20.34
N GLN A 35 9.91 0.55 19.34
CA GLN A 35 10.52 0.99 18.08
C GLN A 35 9.55 1.76 17.19
N ILE A 36 8.24 1.71 17.46
CA ILE A 36 7.22 2.44 16.72
C ILE A 36 6.33 3.28 17.64
N ILE A 37 5.76 4.32 17.07
CA ILE A 37 4.73 5.15 17.69
C ILE A 37 3.43 4.92 16.90
N PRO A 38 2.49 4.09 17.42
CA PRO A 38 1.22 3.86 16.76
C PRO A 38 0.29 5.07 17.00
N LEU A 39 -0.40 5.49 15.94
CA LEU A 39 -1.29 6.64 15.93
C LEU A 39 -2.61 6.25 15.27
N ASN A 40 -3.74 6.47 15.94
CA ASN A 40 -5.04 6.28 15.33
C ASN A 40 -5.40 7.51 14.49
N SER A 41 -5.68 7.29 13.19
CA SER A 41 -5.97 8.37 12.24
C SER A 41 -7.20 9.20 12.61
N ASP A 42 -8.16 8.63 13.34
CA ASP A 42 -9.39 9.31 13.75
C ASP A 42 -9.21 10.16 15.02
N GLU A 43 -8.07 10.00 15.71
CA GLU A 43 -7.76 10.66 16.99
C GLU A 43 -6.70 11.76 16.86
N ILE A 44 -6.04 11.90 15.71
CA ILE A 44 -4.93 12.83 15.51
C ILE A 44 -5.18 13.82 14.38
N ASN A 45 -4.50 14.96 14.44
CA ASN A 45 -4.31 15.82 13.28
C ASN A 45 -3.06 15.38 12.53
N LEU A 46 -3.24 14.75 11.37
CA LEU A 46 -2.15 14.19 10.58
C LEU A 46 -1.12 15.26 10.14
N SER A 47 -1.56 16.50 9.96
CA SER A 47 -0.69 17.62 9.56
C SER A 47 0.47 17.85 10.53
N ASP A 48 0.25 17.61 11.84
CA ASP A 48 1.24 17.86 12.87
C ASP A 48 2.46 16.93 12.74
N TYR A 49 2.25 15.74 12.20
CA TYR A 49 3.30 14.74 11.97
C TYR A 49 3.96 14.86 10.61
N ILE A 50 3.18 15.25 9.59
CA ILE A 50 3.64 15.34 8.21
C ILE A 50 4.66 16.48 8.05
N SER A 51 4.47 17.60 8.72
CA SER A 51 5.39 18.75 8.65
C SER A 51 6.82 18.43 9.11
N GLU A 52 6.96 17.46 10.01
CA GLU A 52 8.27 17.01 10.53
C GLU A 52 8.81 15.75 9.85
N CYS A 53 8.05 15.17 8.92
CA CYS A 53 8.37 13.91 8.29
C CYS A 53 9.48 14.07 7.24
N ASP A 54 10.48 13.18 7.24
CA ASP A 54 11.52 13.10 6.21
C ASP A 54 11.11 12.09 5.10
N LEU A 55 10.35 11.06 5.47
CA LEU A 55 9.85 10.04 4.55
C LEU A 55 8.41 9.68 4.90
N LEU A 56 7.48 9.89 3.97
CA LEU A 56 6.10 9.48 4.07
C LEU A 56 5.83 8.29 3.14
N ILE A 57 5.26 7.21 3.69
CA ILE A 57 4.91 6.02 2.92
C ILE A 57 3.40 5.82 2.94
N GLY A 58 2.76 6.00 1.80
CA GLY A 58 1.33 5.75 1.61
C GLY A 58 1.06 4.29 1.28
N GLY A 59 0.53 3.53 2.24
CA GLY A 59 0.26 2.10 2.10
C GLY A 59 -1.20 1.72 2.35
N VAL A 60 -2.12 2.60 2.00
CA VAL A 60 -3.56 2.35 2.17
C VAL A 60 -4.06 1.37 1.13
N LEU A 61 -4.82 0.38 1.57
CA LEU A 61 -5.49 -0.59 0.71
C LEU A 61 -6.99 -0.61 1.02
N VAL A 62 -7.81 -0.34 0.00
CA VAL A 62 -9.26 -0.53 0.06
C VAL A 62 -9.63 -1.61 -0.95
N PRO A 63 -10.04 -2.82 -0.51
CA PRO A 63 -10.40 -3.89 -1.43
C PRO A 63 -11.49 -3.46 -2.41
N GLY A 64 -11.23 -3.61 -3.72
CA GLY A 64 -12.19 -3.31 -4.79
C GLY A 64 -12.52 -1.83 -5.02
N ALA A 65 -11.80 -0.90 -4.39
CA ALA A 65 -12.06 0.54 -4.52
C ALA A 65 -10.77 1.36 -4.69
N ASN A 66 -10.93 2.60 -5.11
CA ASN A 66 -9.83 3.57 -5.13
C ASN A 66 -9.37 3.90 -3.71
N ALA A 67 -8.07 4.15 -3.55
CA ALA A 67 -7.53 4.66 -2.30
C ALA A 67 -8.10 6.07 -2.00
N PRO A 68 -8.51 6.35 -0.75
CA PRO A 68 -8.92 7.69 -0.38
C PRO A 68 -7.71 8.64 -0.37
N LYS A 69 -7.92 9.91 -0.73
CA LYS A 69 -6.91 10.95 -0.64
C LYS A 69 -6.77 11.42 0.82
N LEU A 70 -5.83 10.82 1.54
CA LEU A 70 -5.58 11.12 2.96
C LEU A 70 -4.64 12.32 3.15
N ILE A 71 -3.74 12.55 2.21
CA ILE A 71 -2.73 13.61 2.28
C ILE A 71 -3.12 14.72 1.30
N SER A 72 -3.47 15.87 1.82
CA SER A 72 -3.85 17.03 1.00
C SER A 72 -2.63 17.76 0.41
N LYS A 73 -2.88 18.66 -0.53
CA LYS A 73 -1.81 19.48 -1.11
C LYS A 73 -1.20 20.42 -0.07
N GLU A 74 -2.00 20.97 0.82
CA GLU A 74 -1.57 21.85 1.90
C GLU A 74 -0.63 21.13 2.87
N MET A 75 -0.91 19.86 3.19
CA MET A 75 -0.02 19.03 4.01
C MET A 75 1.35 18.84 3.32
N ILE A 76 1.37 18.62 2.00
CA ILE A 76 2.61 18.44 1.25
C ILE A 76 3.44 19.73 1.26
N THR A 77 2.80 20.88 1.05
CA THR A 77 3.47 22.19 1.11
C THR A 77 4.11 22.46 2.49
N SER A 78 3.58 21.84 3.56
CA SER A 78 4.16 21.96 4.91
C SER A 78 5.31 21.00 5.19
N MET A 79 5.59 20.03 4.32
CA MET A 79 6.70 19.08 4.48
C MET A 79 8.05 19.78 4.34
N LYS A 80 9.07 19.17 4.95
CA LYS A 80 10.45 19.64 4.80
C LYS A 80 10.90 19.56 3.34
N ARG A 81 11.65 20.57 2.90
CA ARG A 81 12.28 20.56 1.57
C ARG A 81 13.20 19.35 1.42
N GLY A 82 13.08 18.64 0.33
CA GLY A 82 13.86 17.43 0.06
C GLY A 82 13.33 16.16 0.75
N SER A 83 12.23 16.23 1.50
CA SER A 83 11.56 15.04 2.01
C SER A 83 10.98 14.20 0.86
N VAL A 84 10.66 12.95 1.16
CA VAL A 84 10.26 11.98 0.15
C VAL A 84 8.87 11.40 0.46
N ILE A 85 8.05 11.29 -0.56
CA ILE A 85 6.78 10.56 -0.54
C ILE A 85 6.92 9.32 -1.41
N VAL A 86 6.58 8.15 -0.84
CA VAL A 86 6.42 6.89 -1.56
C VAL A 86 4.96 6.48 -1.48
N ASP A 87 4.22 6.64 -2.58
CA ASP A 87 2.79 6.26 -2.61
C ASP A 87 2.65 4.85 -3.20
N VAL A 88 2.65 3.85 -2.30
CA VAL A 88 2.46 2.44 -2.68
C VAL A 88 1.03 2.17 -3.15
N ALA A 89 0.06 3.00 -2.72
CA ALA A 89 -1.33 2.91 -3.13
C ALA A 89 -1.58 3.45 -4.56
N ILE A 90 -0.53 3.79 -5.30
CA ILE A 90 -0.63 4.43 -6.62
C ILE A 90 -1.45 3.60 -7.62
N ASP A 91 -1.37 2.27 -7.57
CA ASP A 91 -2.14 1.37 -8.44
C ASP A 91 -3.66 1.47 -8.19
N GLN A 92 -4.07 1.97 -7.01
CA GLN A 92 -5.45 2.28 -6.65
C GLN A 92 -5.76 3.79 -6.70
N GLY A 93 -5.03 4.54 -7.52
CA GLY A 93 -5.19 5.99 -7.67
C GLY A 93 -4.36 6.83 -6.69
N GLY A 94 -3.63 6.20 -5.74
CA GLY A 94 -2.79 6.86 -4.76
C GLY A 94 -3.56 7.50 -3.60
N CYS A 95 -2.95 7.59 -2.43
CA CYS A 95 -3.55 8.19 -1.23
C CYS A 95 -3.08 9.64 -0.97
N VAL A 96 -2.22 10.17 -1.82
CA VAL A 96 -1.71 11.55 -1.76
C VAL A 96 -2.34 12.38 -2.87
N ALA A 97 -2.74 13.61 -2.58
CA ALA A 97 -3.46 14.48 -3.54
C ALA A 97 -2.64 14.79 -4.80
N THR A 98 -1.33 14.92 -4.67
CA THR A 98 -0.39 15.19 -5.76
C THR A 98 0.18 13.95 -6.44
N SER A 99 -0.18 12.74 -5.97
CA SER A 99 0.30 11.49 -6.58
C SER A 99 -0.21 11.31 -7.99
N LYS A 100 0.71 11.01 -8.89
CA LYS A 100 0.47 10.59 -10.26
C LYS A 100 1.38 9.42 -10.62
N PRO A 101 0.90 8.42 -11.36
CA PRO A 101 1.69 7.25 -11.71
C PRO A 101 2.97 7.63 -12.45
N THR A 102 4.06 6.98 -12.08
CA THR A 102 5.35 7.06 -12.76
C THR A 102 5.81 5.67 -13.23
N THR A 103 6.92 5.62 -13.94
CA THR A 103 7.50 4.37 -14.47
C THR A 103 8.88 4.14 -13.90
N HIS A 104 9.39 2.92 -14.01
CA HIS A 104 10.78 2.62 -13.60
C HIS A 104 11.83 3.43 -14.38
N ALA A 105 11.52 3.85 -15.62
CA ALA A 105 12.43 4.68 -16.42
C ALA A 105 12.47 6.15 -15.93
N ASN A 106 11.34 6.66 -15.44
CA ASN A 106 11.22 8.02 -14.89
C ASN A 106 10.50 7.93 -13.54
N PRO A 107 11.18 7.48 -12.45
CA PRO A 107 10.51 7.01 -11.24
C PRO A 107 10.02 8.14 -10.32
N THR A 108 10.60 9.34 -10.43
CA THR A 108 10.34 10.43 -9.48
C THR A 108 9.98 11.73 -10.16
N TYR A 109 9.31 12.60 -9.43
CA TYR A 109 9.07 14.00 -9.76
C TYR A 109 9.03 14.83 -8.47
N VAL A 110 9.07 16.13 -8.58
CA VAL A 110 9.08 17.05 -7.43
C VAL A 110 7.85 17.94 -7.47
N VAL A 111 7.17 18.09 -6.34
CA VAL A 111 6.09 19.06 -6.10
C VAL A 111 6.37 19.76 -4.77
N ASP A 112 6.37 21.08 -4.76
CA ASP A 112 6.62 21.90 -3.57
C ASP A 112 7.90 21.49 -2.80
N ASP A 113 9.00 21.24 -3.55
CA ASP A 113 10.29 20.75 -3.03
C ASP A 113 10.27 19.37 -2.37
N VAL A 114 9.18 18.61 -2.49
CA VAL A 114 9.02 17.24 -1.99
C VAL A 114 9.13 16.25 -3.15
N VAL A 115 9.99 15.25 -2.99
CA VAL A 115 10.22 14.20 -3.99
C VAL A 115 9.10 13.17 -3.91
N HIS A 116 8.48 12.87 -5.05
CA HIS A 116 7.43 11.86 -5.16
C HIS A 116 7.95 10.63 -5.92
N TYR A 117 7.84 9.46 -5.32
CA TYR A 117 8.06 8.15 -5.93
C TYR A 117 6.73 7.42 -5.99
N CYS A 118 6.16 7.32 -7.18
CA CYS A 118 4.83 6.77 -7.41
C CYS A 118 4.85 5.76 -8.58
N VAL A 119 5.86 4.90 -8.60
CA VAL A 119 6.02 3.92 -9.68
C VAL A 119 4.90 2.88 -9.61
N ALA A 120 4.10 2.80 -10.68
CA ALA A 120 3.17 1.71 -10.86
C ALA A 120 3.95 0.40 -11.01
N ASN A 121 3.46 -0.68 -10.38
CA ASN A 121 4.17 -1.94 -10.35
C ASN A 121 5.59 -1.85 -9.72
N MET A 122 5.69 -1.27 -8.52
CA MET A 122 6.95 -1.26 -7.75
C MET A 122 7.62 -2.64 -7.65
N PRO A 123 6.88 -3.78 -7.49
CA PRO A 123 7.48 -5.11 -7.50
C PRO A 123 8.28 -5.45 -8.76
N GLY A 124 8.02 -4.78 -9.88
CA GLY A 124 8.77 -4.95 -11.13
C GLY A 124 10.24 -4.55 -11.05
N SER A 125 10.66 -3.80 -10.03
CA SER A 125 12.08 -3.49 -9.78
C SER A 125 12.89 -4.66 -9.21
N VAL A 126 12.21 -5.70 -8.69
CA VAL A 126 12.81 -6.95 -8.19
C VAL A 126 12.10 -8.16 -8.80
N PRO A 127 12.16 -8.33 -10.14
CA PRO A 127 11.24 -9.20 -10.87
C PRO A 127 11.36 -10.68 -10.48
N MET A 128 12.54 -11.17 -10.21
CA MET A 128 12.75 -12.57 -9.79
C MET A 128 12.02 -12.87 -8.47
N THR A 129 12.26 -12.06 -7.46
CA THR A 129 11.62 -12.22 -6.12
C THR A 129 10.10 -12.07 -6.22
N SER A 130 9.64 -11.05 -6.94
CA SER A 130 8.21 -10.78 -7.10
C SER A 130 7.48 -11.88 -7.84
N THR A 131 8.08 -12.42 -8.91
CA THR A 131 7.50 -13.51 -9.70
C THR A 131 7.38 -14.78 -8.87
N LEU A 132 8.43 -15.16 -8.14
CA LEU A 132 8.39 -16.34 -7.27
C LEU A 132 7.33 -16.19 -6.16
N ALA A 133 7.26 -15.03 -5.53
CA ALA A 133 6.27 -14.76 -4.49
C ALA A 133 4.83 -14.79 -5.04
N LEU A 134 4.59 -14.16 -6.19
CA LEU A 134 3.28 -14.14 -6.85
C LEU A 134 2.85 -15.54 -7.28
N ASN A 135 3.74 -16.29 -7.92
CA ASN A 135 3.48 -17.67 -8.32
C ASN A 135 3.12 -18.56 -7.12
N ALA A 136 3.83 -18.43 -6.02
CA ALA A 136 3.58 -19.25 -4.83
C ALA A 136 2.14 -19.10 -4.31
N VAL A 137 1.55 -17.90 -4.41
CA VAL A 137 0.19 -17.63 -3.94
C VAL A 137 -0.89 -17.84 -5.00
N THR A 138 -0.57 -17.71 -6.30
CA THR A 138 -1.56 -17.82 -7.38
C THR A 138 -1.66 -19.22 -7.98
N LEU A 139 -0.56 -19.99 -8.00
CA LEU A 139 -0.51 -21.33 -8.58
C LEU A 139 -1.57 -22.29 -8.01
N PRO A 140 -1.86 -22.35 -6.69
CA PRO A 140 -2.89 -23.24 -6.17
C PRO A 140 -4.27 -22.99 -6.78
N PHE A 141 -4.64 -21.73 -7.00
CA PHE A 141 -5.92 -21.36 -7.62
C PHE A 141 -5.94 -21.72 -9.11
N THR A 142 -4.83 -21.50 -9.80
CA THR A 142 -4.70 -21.90 -11.22
C THR A 142 -4.84 -23.40 -11.39
N LEU A 143 -4.17 -24.19 -10.54
CA LEU A 143 -4.28 -25.65 -10.56
C LEU A 143 -5.69 -26.11 -10.23
N LYS A 144 -6.37 -25.51 -9.27
CA LYS A 144 -7.75 -25.83 -8.91
C LYS A 144 -8.68 -25.59 -10.10
N LEU A 145 -8.57 -24.46 -10.79
CA LEU A 145 -9.34 -24.17 -12.00
C LEU A 145 -9.07 -25.19 -13.12
N ALA A 146 -7.82 -25.60 -13.31
CA ALA A 146 -7.44 -26.57 -14.33
C ALA A 146 -7.96 -27.99 -14.05
N GLN A 147 -7.98 -28.39 -12.78
CA GLN A 147 -8.39 -29.73 -12.34
C GLN A 147 -9.91 -29.91 -12.24
N GLU A 148 -10.60 -28.92 -11.69
CA GLU A 148 -12.02 -29.00 -11.34
C GLU A 148 -12.94 -28.30 -12.36
N GLY A 149 -12.38 -27.46 -13.23
CA GLY A 149 -13.13 -26.50 -14.05
C GLY A 149 -13.65 -25.33 -13.23
N TYR A 150 -13.93 -24.21 -13.90
CA TYR A 150 -14.25 -22.95 -13.19
C TYR A 150 -15.52 -23.03 -12.33
N GLN A 151 -16.54 -23.77 -12.78
CA GLN A 151 -17.82 -23.89 -12.06
C GLN A 151 -17.63 -24.55 -10.70
N ASN A 152 -16.98 -25.72 -10.65
CA ASN A 152 -16.76 -26.45 -9.41
C ASN A 152 -15.74 -25.74 -8.51
N ALA A 153 -14.64 -25.26 -9.08
CA ALA A 153 -13.61 -24.56 -8.34
C ALA A 153 -14.14 -23.32 -7.62
N LEU A 154 -14.99 -22.52 -8.28
CA LEU A 154 -15.58 -21.32 -7.68
C LEU A 154 -16.69 -21.64 -6.69
N SER A 155 -17.58 -22.60 -7.01
CA SER A 155 -18.69 -22.96 -6.12
C SER A 155 -18.23 -23.61 -4.80
N SER A 156 -17.04 -24.22 -4.79
CA SER A 156 -16.49 -24.89 -3.60
C SER A 156 -15.78 -23.92 -2.62
N ASP A 157 -15.58 -22.66 -2.98
CA ASP A 157 -14.83 -21.67 -2.18
C ASP A 157 -15.43 -20.26 -2.37
N ALA A 158 -16.14 -19.78 -1.35
CA ALA A 158 -16.79 -18.47 -1.39
C ALA A 158 -15.83 -17.30 -1.60
N ASN A 159 -14.58 -17.39 -1.07
CA ASN A 159 -13.58 -16.35 -1.28
C ASN A 159 -13.07 -16.35 -2.72
N PHE A 160 -12.95 -17.54 -3.32
CA PHE A 160 -12.55 -17.67 -4.72
C PHE A 160 -13.69 -17.21 -5.64
N LEU A 161 -14.95 -17.53 -5.31
CA LEU A 161 -16.13 -17.05 -6.02
C LEU A 161 -16.23 -15.52 -6.01
N ALA A 162 -15.87 -14.86 -4.91
CA ALA A 162 -15.85 -13.40 -4.81
C ALA A 162 -14.90 -12.72 -5.82
N GLY A 163 -13.96 -13.46 -6.40
CA GLY A 163 -13.09 -13.00 -7.48
C GLY A 163 -13.71 -13.07 -8.88
N LEU A 164 -14.91 -13.64 -9.03
CA LEU A 164 -15.62 -13.72 -10.30
C LEU A 164 -16.27 -12.37 -10.64
N ASN A 165 -15.76 -11.70 -11.67
CA ASN A 165 -16.27 -10.40 -12.08
C ASN A 165 -17.17 -10.47 -13.32
N VAL A 166 -16.89 -11.41 -14.24
CA VAL A 166 -17.65 -11.58 -15.46
C VAL A 166 -17.79 -13.06 -15.76
N CYS A 167 -19.01 -13.52 -16.03
CA CYS A 167 -19.31 -14.89 -16.45
C CYS A 167 -20.25 -14.88 -17.65
N GLN A 168 -19.86 -15.57 -18.74
CA GLN A 168 -20.64 -15.65 -19.99
C GLN A 168 -21.14 -14.30 -20.52
N GLY A 169 -20.28 -13.26 -20.42
CA GLY A 169 -20.59 -11.92 -20.87
C GLY A 169 -21.41 -11.05 -19.89
N ASN A 170 -21.82 -11.59 -18.75
CA ASN A 170 -22.55 -10.85 -17.72
C ASN A 170 -21.61 -10.50 -16.57
N VAL A 171 -21.74 -9.26 -16.06
CA VAL A 171 -21.08 -8.81 -14.83
C VAL A 171 -21.81 -9.48 -13.65
N THR A 172 -21.05 -10.04 -12.71
CA THR A 172 -21.59 -10.80 -11.55
C THR A 172 -21.59 -9.97 -10.30
#